data_97eced4482a165ae8fd3740762e8d31f
#
_entry.id   97eced4482a165ae8fd3740762e8d31f
#
_cell.length_a   1.000
_cell.length_b   1.000
_cell.length_c   1.000
_cell.angle_alpha   90.00
_cell.angle_beta   90.00
_cell.angle_gamma   90.00
#
_symmetry.space_group_name_H-M   'P 1'
#
loop_
_entity.id
_entity.type
_entity.pdbx_description
1 polymer ?
#
loop_
_entity_poly.entity_id
_entity_poly.type
_entity_poly.pdbx_seq_one_letter_code
_entity_poly.pdbx_strand_id
1 'polypeptide(L)'
;RNENSSQLKTFEDVTEAPDINHFYLVPVTHKEPVAFLGENAPGAKRARDRFYFRDLRMPNDIAFKLAGHAMKENEGMKQEWKNEKDKLWSSISTVVDRFDDPETSAAYVSRESFYNILPIHPMAAFLLKFLAEHARSNQRSIFEYLKGSADGREFQEFVAKGGPSISSAQFLTPDYLWKYFMERSDAGQSREITDIKLEYDRIVSREFRNYGDEQAEIRVLKTVMLFSLLSRLA
;
A
#
# COMPACT_ATOMS: atom_id res chain seq x y z
N ARG A 1 25.25 -18.15 6.41
CA ARG A 1 24.60 -18.47 7.73
C ARG A 1 25.33 -17.89 8.94
N ASN A 2 26.60 -17.46 8.83
CA ASN A 2 27.42 -17.03 9.98
C ASN A 2 27.50 -15.50 10.17
N GLU A 3 27.20 -14.68 9.18
CA GLU A 3 27.36 -13.23 9.27
C GLU A 3 26.38 -12.56 10.25
N ASN A 4 25.14 -13.00 10.31
CA ASN A 4 24.13 -12.39 11.20
C ASN A 4 24.39 -12.69 12.69
N SER A 5 25.02 -13.81 13.02
CA SER A 5 25.37 -14.15 14.41
C SER A 5 26.57 -13.33 14.91
N SER A 6 27.50 -12.97 14.02
CA SER A 6 28.67 -12.14 14.36
C SER A 6 28.27 -10.69 14.64
N GLN A 7 27.30 -10.15 13.91
CA GLN A 7 26.80 -8.78 14.13
C GLN A 7 26.12 -8.64 15.50
N LEU A 8 25.29 -9.60 15.90
CA LEU A 8 24.68 -9.59 17.23
C LEU A 8 25.69 -9.68 18.36
N LYS A 9 26.77 -10.48 18.18
CA LYS A 9 27.84 -10.56 19.15
C LYS A 9 28.55 -9.22 19.34
N THR A 10 28.77 -8.48 18.27
CA THR A 10 29.34 -7.12 18.34
C THR A 10 28.47 -6.17 19.18
N PHE A 11 27.13 -6.26 19.06
CA PHE A 11 26.24 -5.47 19.92
C PHE A 11 26.28 -5.92 21.39
N GLU A 12 26.39 -7.22 21.65
CA GLU A 12 26.58 -7.74 23.02
C GLU A 12 27.88 -7.22 23.62
N ASP A 13 28.99 -7.31 22.88
CA ASP A 13 30.31 -6.86 23.33
C ASP A 13 30.32 -5.35 23.65
N VAL A 14 29.63 -4.53 22.89
CA VAL A 14 29.50 -3.08 23.13
C VAL A 14 28.66 -2.80 24.39
N THR A 15 27.58 -3.54 24.62
CA THR A 15 26.71 -3.32 25.79
C THR A 15 27.31 -3.85 27.09
N GLU A 16 28.28 -4.76 27.01
CA GLU A 16 28.98 -5.35 28.17
C GLU A 16 30.34 -4.69 28.44
N ALA A 17 30.77 -3.72 27.64
CA ALA A 17 32.03 -3.03 27.84
C ALA A 17 32.06 -2.24 29.16
N PRO A 18 32.95 -2.56 30.12
CA PRO A 18 32.91 -2.00 31.48
C PRO A 18 33.24 -0.50 31.56
N ASP A 19 33.85 0.03 30.51
CA ASP A 19 34.31 1.42 30.47
C ASP A 19 33.28 2.38 29.83
N ILE A 20 32.14 1.86 29.37
CA ILE A 20 31.10 2.67 28.71
C ILE A 20 29.96 2.93 29.70
N ASN A 21 30.00 4.05 30.36
CA ASN A 21 28.91 4.55 31.21
C ASN A 21 27.97 5.42 30.39
N HIS A 22 26.65 5.24 30.55
CA HIS A 22 25.60 6.05 29.89
C HIS A 22 25.51 5.86 28.34
N PHE A 23 25.71 4.67 27.85
CA PHE A 23 25.49 4.34 26.44
C PHE A 23 24.08 3.74 26.21
N TYR A 24 23.36 4.31 25.26
CA TYR A 24 22.06 3.79 24.83
C TYR A 24 22.16 3.31 23.38
N LEU A 25 21.97 2.02 23.15
CA LEU A 25 21.95 1.42 21.83
C LEU A 25 20.49 1.23 21.39
N VAL A 26 20.09 1.89 20.30
CA VAL A 26 18.75 1.79 19.72
C VAL A 26 18.86 1.18 18.32
N PRO A 27 18.93 -0.16 18.18
CA PRO A 27 18.91 -0.77 16.86
C PRO A 27 17.52 -0.68 16.26
N VAL A 28 17.44 -0.25 15.00
CA VAL A 28 16.20 -0.20 14.22
C VAL A 28 16.26 -1.30 13.15
N THR A 29 15.30 -2.20 13.16
CA THR A 29 15.23 -3.32 12.22
C THR A 29 13.86 -3.38 11.56
N HIS A 30 13.79 -3.86 10.31
CA HIS A 30 12.53 -4.07 9.59
C HIS A 30 11.81 -5.38 9.96
N LYS A 31 12.49 -6.26 10.69
CA LYS A 31 11.96 -7.57 11.12
C LYS A 31 12.41 -7.83 12.55
N GLU A 32 11.60 -8.57 13.28
CA GLU A 32 12.01 -9.05 14.59
C GLU A 32 13.31 -9.87 14.51
N PRO A 33 14.20 -9.79 15.51
CA PRO A 33 15.44 -10.57 15.55
C PRO A 33 15.23 -12.07 15.37
N VAL A 34 14.12 -12.60 15.87
CA VAL A 34 13.72 -14.01 15.71
C VAL A 34 13.51 -14.37 14.23
N ALA A 35 12.94 -13.47 13.44
CA ALA A 35 12.72 -13.69 12.01
C ALA A 35 14.03 -13.76 11.20
N PHE A 36 15.11 -13.11 11.70
CA PHE A 36 16.44 -13.18 11.09
C PHE A 36 17.27 -14.40 11.51
N LEU A 37 17.13 -14.79 12.79
CA LEU A 37 17.99 -15.78 13.39
C LEU A 37 17.36 -17.17 13.42
N GLY A 38 16.04 -17.25 13.27
CA GLY A 38 15.23 -18.43 13.54
C GLY A 38 14.90 -18.57 15.03
N GLU A 39 13.72 -19.12 15.32
CA GLU A 39 13.17 -19.21 16.68
C GLU A 39 14.07 -19.91 17.70
N ASN A 40 14.86 -20.87 17.24
CA ASN A 40 15.74 -21.69 18.08
C ASN A 40 17.20 -21.21 18.12
N ALA A 41 17.50 -20.05 17.51
CA ALA A 41 18.87 -19.54 17.55
C ALA A 41 19.24 -19.03 18.95
N PRO A 42 20.35 -19.46 19.54
CA PRO A 42 20.76 -19.02 20.88
C PRO A 42 20.84 -17.50 21.04
N GLY A 43 21.22 -16.79 19.98
CA GLY A 43 21.28 -15.33 19.95
C GLY A 43 19.91 -14.63 19.97
N ALA A 44 18.86 -15.26 19.42
CA ALA A 44 17.52 -14.66 19.40
C ALA A 44 16.92 -14.55 20.81
N LYS A 45 17.11 -15.57 21.64
CA LYS A 45 16.66 -15.57 23.03
C LYS A 45 17.43 -14.51 23.84
N ARG A 46 18.74 -14.44 23.69
CA ARG A 46 19.57 -13.44 24.40
C ARG A 46 19.21 -12.02 23.97
N ALA A 47 18.95 -11.78 22.70
CA ALA A 47 18.52 -10.46 22.24
C ALA A 47 17.16 -10.05 22.87
N ARG A 48 16.21 -10.97 22.99
CA ARG A 48 14.95 -10.70 23.71
C ARG A 48 15.15 -10.33 25.16
N ASP A 49 16.06 -10.99 25.84
CA ASP A 49 16.30 -10.79 27.27
C ASP A 49 17.04 -9.46 27.56
N ARG A 50 17.77 -8.94 26.59
CA ARG A 50 18.63 -7.74 26.77
C ARG A 50 18.11 -6.48 26.13
N PHE A 51 17.23 -6.56 25.12
CA PHE A 51 16.67 -5.40 24.45
C PHE A 51 15.20 -5.23 24.79
N TYR A 52 14.80 -3.99 25.01
CA TYR A 52 13.41 -3.64 25.13
C TYR A 52 12.82 -3.38 23.72
N PHE A 53 12.09 -4.33 23.20
CA PHE A 53 11.50 -4.23 21.86
C PHE A 53 10.29 -3.30 21.86
N ARG A 54 10.26 -2.39 20.90
CA ARG A 54 9.10 -1.58 20.56
C ARG A 54 8.74 -1.84 19.10
N ASP A 55 7.57 -2.39 18.89
CA ASP A 55 7.02 -2.54 17.55
C ASP A 55 6.47 -1.18 17.09
N LEU A 56 7.14 -0.58 16.11
CA LEU A 56 6.72 0.67 15.50
C LEU A 56 5.87 0.36 14.26
N ARG A 57 4.60 0.09 14.49
CA ARG A 57 3.64 -0.05 13.40
C ARG A 57 3.22 1.32 12.93
N MET A 58 3.33 1.54 11.62
CA MET A 58 2.77 2.73 11.01
C MET A 58 1.24 2.60 11.01
N PRO A 59 0.50 3.50 11.69
CA PRO A 59 -0.95 3.49 11.61
C PRO A 59 -1.43 3.59 10.16
N ASN A 60 -2.53 2.95 9.84
CA ASN A 60 -3.10 2.95 8.49
C ASN A 60 -3.27 4.36 7.92
N ASP A 61 -3.71 5.28 8.76
CA ASP A 61 -3.98 6.66 8.42
C ASP A 61 -2.74 7.46 7.99
N ILE A 62 -1.57 7.15 8.53
CA ILE A 62 -0.32 7.87 8.20
C ILE A 62 0.06 7.70 6.73
N ALA A 63 -0.08 6.51 6.17
CA ALA A 63 0.23 6.27 4.75
C ALA A 63 -0.63 7.16 3.84
N PHE A 64 -1.90 7.33 4.16
CA PHE A 64 -2.83 8.19 3.41
C PHE A 64 -2.54 9.67 3.63
N LYS A 65 -2.22 10.10 4.85
CA LYS A 65 -1.80 11.48 5.14
C LYS A 65 -0.56 11.87 4.35
N LEU A 66 0.46 11.02 4.35
CA LEU A 66 1.67 11.25 3.58
C LEU A 66 1.40 11.25 2.06
N ALA A 67 0.54 10.36 1.57
CA ALA A 67 0.11 10.36 0.18
C ALA A 67 -0.58 11.67 -0.21
N GLY A 68 -1.50 12.17 0.62
CA GLY A 68 -2.15 13.47 0.42
C GLY A 68 -1.15 14.63 0.38
N HIS A 69 -0.14 14.62 1.25
CA HIS A 69 0.93 15.63 1.20
C HIS A 69 1.83 15.53 -0.04
N ALA A 70 1.99 14.33 -0.61
CA ALA A 70 2.77 14.14 -1.83
C ALA A 70 2.03 14.62 -3.09
N MET A 71 0.70 14.67 -3.04
CA MET A 71 -0.16 15.13 -4.13
C MET A 71 -0.25 16.65 -4.09
N LYS A 72 0.56 17.31 -4.93
CA LYS A 72 0.58 18.78 -5.02
C LYS A 72 -0.54 19.29 -5.93
N GLU A 73 -1.28 20.26 -5.44
CA GLU A 73 -2.28 20.98 -6.22
C GLU A 73 -1.61 22.06 -7.07
N ASN A 74 -2.18 22.32 -8.26
CA ASN A 74 -1.76 23.45 -9.07
C ASN A 74 -2.24 24.76 -8.41
N GLU A 75 -1.30 25.65 -8.09
CA GLU A 75 -1.58 26.90 -7.39
C GLU A 75 -2.65 27.74 -8.10
N GLY A 76 -2.61 27.80 -9.44
CA GLY A 76 -3.55 28.59 -10.23
C GLY A 76 -4.99 28.03 -10.28
N MET A 77 -5.20 26.79 -9.82
CA MET A 77 -6.49 26.08 -9.93
C MET A 77 -7.02 25.58 -8.58
N LYS A 78 -6.45 26.04 -7.48
CA LYS A 78 -6.80 25.55 -6.15
C LYS A 78 -8.29 25.67 -5.82
N GLN A 79 -8.92 26.77 -6.18
CA GLN A 79 -10.33 27.00 -5.84
C GLN A 79 -11.25 26.10 -6.64
N GLU A 80 -11.00 25.98 -7.94
CA GLU A 80 -11.74 25.12 -8.84
C GLU A 80 -11.60 23.65 -8.40
N TRP A 81 -10.37 23.24 -8.10
CA TRP A 81 -10.08 21.89 -7.62
C TRP A 81 -10.77 21.61 -6.29
N LYS A 82 -10.76 22.57 -5.36
CA LYS A 82 -11.49 22.44 -4.09
C LYS A 82 -12.98 22.19 -4.31
N ASN A 83 -13.60 22.95 -5.21
CA ASN A 83 -15.02 22.80 -5.54
C ASN A 83 -15.32 21.40 -6.11
N GLU A 84 -14.44 20.86 -6.97
CA GLU A 84 -14.59 19.52 -7.51
C GLU A 84 -14.33 18.43 -6.45
N LYS A 85 -13.35 18.62 -5.58
CA LYS A 85 -13.15 17.73 -4.43
C LYS A 85 -14.39 17.65 -3.54
N ASP A 86 -15.04 18.77 -3.26
CA ASP A 86 -16.24 18.82 -2.43
C ASP A 86 -17.42 18.08 -3.09
N LYS A 87 -17.55 18.15 -4.42
CA LYS A 87 -18.54 17.36 -5.17
C LYS A 87 -18.24 15.86 -5.10
N LEU A 88 -16.99 15.47 -5.37
CA LEU A 88 -16.55 14.09 -5.25
C LEU A 88 -16.79 13.56 -3.84
N TRP A 89 -16.40 14.34 -2.82
CA TRP A 89 -16.58 13.99 -1.43
C TRP A 89 -18.04 13.73 -1.08
N SER A 90 -18.94 14.59 -1.52
CA SER A 90 -20.37 14.45 -1.26
C SER A 90 -20.95 13.14 -1.80
N SER A 91 -20.38 12.61 -2.89
CA SER A 91 -20.84 11.35 -3.50
C SER A 91 -20.35 10.09 -2.79
N ILE A 92 -19.29 10.17 -1.96
CA ILE A 92 -18.65 9.02 -1.31
C ILE A 92 -18.73 9.02 0.21
N SER A 93 -19.35 10.03 0.82
CA SER A 93 -19.40 10.18 2.28
C SER A 93 -19.88 8.92 3.00
N THR A 94 -20.91 8.26 2.49
CA THR A 94 -21.45 7.01 3.05
C THR A 94 -20.49 5.80 2.93
N VAL A 95 -19.63 5.80 1.92
CA VAL A 95 -18.58 4.77 1.79
C VAL A 95 -17.50 4.99 2.82
N VAL A 96 -17.11 6.25 3.04
CA VAL A 96 -16.09 6.64 4.00
C VAL A 96 -16.50 6.31 5.44
N ASP A 97 -17.77 6.48 5.78
CA ASP A 97 -18.29 6.17 7.13
C ASP A 97 -18.02 4.73 7.59
N ARG A 98 -17.83 3.80 6.66
CA ARG A 98 -17.47 2.40 6.97
C ARG A 98 -16.04 2.23 7.47
N PHE A 99 -15.18 3.20 7.26
CA PHE A 99 -13.76 3.17 7.65
C PHE A 99 -13.45 4.15 8.79
N ASP A 100 -14.39 5.00 9.17
CA ASP A 100 -14.17 6.11 10.12
C ASP A 100 -14.47 5.71 11.58
N ASP A 101 -14.49 4.43 11.90
CA ASP A 101 -14.66 3.96 13.26
C ASP A 101 -13.39 3.25 13.74
N PRO A 102 -12.59 3.88 14.61
CA PRO A 102 -11.35 3.29 15.12
C PRO A 102 -11.58 2.10 16.05
N GLU A 103 -12.78 1.95 16.63
CA GLU A 103 -13.09 0.85 17.56
C GLU A 103 -13.53 -0.42 16.83
N THR A 104 -14.23 -0.27 15.71
CA THR A 104 -14.79 -1.40 14.97
C THR A 104 -14.00 -1.76 13.72
N SER A 105 -13.18 -0.84 13.20
CA SER A 105 -12.45 -1.05 11.95
C SER A 105 -10.95 -1.27 12.19
N ALA A 106 -10.47 -2.49 11.95
CA ALA A 106 -9.03 -2.78 11.89
C ALA A 106 -8.31 -1.97 10.79
N ALA A 107 -9.07 -1.41 9.85
CA ALA A 107 -8.59 -0.63 8.71
C ALA A 107 -8.92 0.86 8.84
N TYR A 108 -9.03 1.36 10.07
CA TYR A 108 -9.35 2.77 10.32
C TYR A 108 -8.51 3.74 9.49
N VAL A 109 -9.20 4.64 8.80
CA VAL A 109 -8.61 5.78 8.08
C VAL A 109 -9.53 6.98 8.27
N SER A 110 -8.99 8.09 8.75
CA SER A 110 -9.78 9.29 9.02
C SER A 110 -10.41 9.87 7.74
N ARG A 111 -11.58 10.51 7.90
CA ARG A 111 -12.28 11.21 6.82
C ARG A 111 -11.39 12.24 6.13
N GLU A 112 -10.60 12.96 6.90
CA GLU A 112 -9.64 13.95 6.39
C GLU A 112 -8.60 13.30 5.47
N SER A 113 -8.09 12.14 5.84
CA SER A 113 -7.11 11.41 5.03
C SER A 113 -7.70 10.98 3.69
N PHE A 114 -8.94 10.49 3.67
CA PHE A 114 -9.62 10.18 2.40
C PHE A 114 -9.90 11.42 1.55
N TYR A 115 -10.29 12.53 2.17
CA TYR A 115 -10.50 13.78 1.43
C TYR A 115 -9.20 14.28 0.79
N ASN A 116 -8.07 14.16 1.49
CA ASN A 116 -6.77 14.65 1.01
C ASN A 116 -6.21 13.83 -0.16
N ILE A 117 -6.58 12.56 -0.30
CA ILE A 117 -6.13 11.71 -1.42
C ILE A 117 -7.07 11.71 -2.62
N LEU A 118 -8.15 12.48 -2.61
CA LEU A 118 -8.99 12.63 -3.80
C LEU A 118 -8.14 13.12 -4.99
N PRO A 119 -8.33 12.56 -6.19
CA PRO A 119 -9.49 11.81 -6.69
C PRO A 119 -9.43 10.29 -6.51
N ILE A 120 -8.51 9.75 -5.72
CA ILE A 120 -8.46 8.30 -5.48
C ILE A 120 -9.69 7.89 -4.66
N HIS A 121 -10.49 6.97 -5.21
CA HIS A 121 -11.66 6.45 -4.51
C HIS A 121 -11.23 5.70 -3.23
N PRO A 122 -11.92 5.82 -2.09
CA PRO A 122 -11.55 5.16 -0.83
C PRO A 122 -11.27 3.66 -0.97
N MET A 123 -12.09 2.96 -1.75
CA MET A 123 -11.89 1.52 -2.01
C MET A 123 -10.62 1.23 -2.83
N ALA A 124 -10.25 2.12 -3.76
CA ALA A 124 -8.99 2.00 -4.50
C ALA A 124 -7.78 2.28 -3.59
N ALA A 125 -7.87 3.29 -2.75
CA ALA A 125 -6.84 3.60 -1.76
C ALA A 125 -6.63 2.46 -0.76
N PHE A 126 -7.72 1.86 -0.28
CA PHE A 126 -7.70 0.70 0.59
C PHE A 126 -6.99 -0.49 -0.09
N LEU A 127 -7.43 -0.88 -1.29
CA LEU A 127 -6.80 -1.94 -2.06
C LEU A 127 -5.32 -1.65 -2.33
N LEU A 128 -4.99 -0.44 -2.76
CA LEU A 128 -3.62 -0.03 -3.04
C LEU A 128 -2.71 -0.24 -1.82
N LYS A 129 -3.18 0.15 -0.63
CA LYS A 129 -2.42 -0.05 0.61
C LYS A 129 -2.24 -1.54 0.94
N PHE A 130 -3.34 -2.29 1.04
CA PHE A 130 -3.28 -3.68 1.49
C PHE A 130 -2.60 -4.61 0.48
N LEU A 131 -2.84 -4.41 -0.81
CA LEU A 131 -2.13 -5.19 -1.83
C LEU A 131 -0.64 -4.86 -1.86
N ALA A 132 -0.26 -3.59 -1.64
CA ALA A 132 1.15 -3.21 -1.54
C ALA A 132 1.85 -3.86 -0.34
N GLU A 133 1.20 -3.94 0.80
CA GLU A 133 1.74 -4.59 2.01
C GLU A 133 1.96 -6.10 1.82
N HIS A 134 1.06 -6.78 1.10
CA HIS A 134 1.12 -8.23 0.89
C HIS A 134 1.92 -8.64 -0.35
N ALA A 135 2.14 -7.73 -1.29
CA ALA A 135 2.87 -8.02 -2.54
C ALA A 135 4.37 -8.19 -2.33
N ARG A 136 4.87 -8.74 -1.26
CA ARG A 136 6.27 -9.12 -0.93
C ARG A 136 7.40 -8.34 -1.65
N SER A 137 7.05 -7.31 -2.40
CA SER A 137 7.94 -6.44 -3.13
C SER A 137 8.02 -5.11 -2.40
N ASN A 138 9.18 -4.77 -1.86
CA ASN A 138 9.47 -3.46 -1.28
C ASN A 138 9.26 -2.28 -2.27
N GLN A 139 8.96 -2.59 -3.53
CA GLN A 139 8.82 -1.65 -4.63
C GLN A 139 7.37 -1.26 -4.93
N ARG A 140 6.36 -1.92 -4.32
CA ARG A 140 4.95 -1.65 -4.59
C ARG A 140 4.32 -0.92 -3.41
N SER A 141 4.54 0.37 -3.32
CA SER A 141 3.94 1.22 -2.30
C SER A 141 2.92 2.20 -2.91
N ILE A 142 2.07 2.77 -2.07
CA ILE A 142 1.17 3.87 -2.48
C ILE A 142 1.98 5.03 -3.10
N PHE A 143 3.17 5.32 -2.56
CA PHE A 143 4.03 6.40 -3.07
C PHE A 143 4.57 6.08 -4.46
N GLU A 144 4.93 4.83 -4.71
CA GLU A 144 5.42 4.41 -6.01
C GLU A 144 4.34 4.47 -7.07
N TYR A 145 3.12 4.05 -6.72
CA TYR A 145 1.97 4.22 -7.58
C TYR A 145 1.70 5.69 -7.94
N LEU A 146 1.73 6.59 -6.95
CA LEU A 146 1.52 8.03 -7.16
C LEU A 146 2.64 8.68 -7.97
N LYS A 147 3.89 8.28 -7.72
CA LYS A 147 5.07 8.79 -8.43
C LYS A 147 5.12 8.32 -9.87
N GLY A 148 4.56 7.16 -10.16
CA GLY A 148 4.73 6.44 -11.40
C GLY A 148 6.07 5.73 -11.47
N SER A 149 6.08 4.52 -12.00
CA SER A 149 7.30 3.77 -12.27
C SER A 149 7.88 4.11 -13.64
N ALA A 150 9.12 3.63 -13.90
CA ALA A 150 9.76 3.76 -15.20
C ALA A 150 8.91 3.15 -16.36
N ASP A 151 8.14 2.11 -16.04
CA ASP A 151 7.36 1.32 -17.01
C ASP A 151 5.86 1.68 -17.08
N GLY A 152 5.40 2.57 -16.20
CA GLY A 152 3.99 2.98 -16.16
C GLY A 152 3.77 4.16 -15.23
N ARG A 153 2.93 5.06 -15.67
CA ARG A 153 2.56 6.28 -14.93
C ARG A 153 1.09 6.21 -14.54
N GLU A 154 0.68 5.12 -13.90
CA GLU A 154 -0.74 4.79 -13.70
C GLU A 154 -1.54 5.96 -13.14
N PHE A 155 -1.12 6.53 -12.01
CA PHE A 155 -1.78 7.70 -11.45
C PHE A 155 -1.58 8.95 -12.31
N GLN A 156 -0.35 9.17 -12.80
CA GLN A 156 -0.04 10.31 -13.66
C GLN A 156 -0.73 10.19 -15.03
N GLU A 157 -0.87 8.97 -15.55
CA GLU A 157 -1.61 8.70 -16.78
C GLU A 157 -3.10 8.97 -16.60
N PHE A 158 -3.70 8.57 -15.47
CA PHE A 158 -5.07 8.90 -15.11
C PHE A 158 -5.28 10.42 -15.08
N VAL A 159 -4.40 11.16 -14.42
CA VAL A 159 -4.48 12.62 -14.34
C VAL A 159 -4.29 13.26 -15.72
N ALA A 160 -3.33 12.79 -16.53
CA ALA A 160 -3.03 13.31 -17.86
C ALA A 160 -4.15 13.05 -18.89
N LYS A 161 -4.86 11.93 -18.77
CA LYS A 161 -6.02 11.62 -19.62
C LYS A 161 -7.30 12.40 -19.25
N GLY A 162 -7.19 13.36 -18.34
CA GLY A 162 -8.30 14.19 -17.90
C GLY A 162 -9.12 13.53 -16.80
N GLY A 163 -8.50 12.69 -15.97
CA GLY A 163 -9.13 12.08 -14.81
C GLY A 163 -9.93 13.08 -14.01
N PRO A 164 -9.40 14.06 -13.32
CA PRO A 164 -10.14 15.16 -12.78
C PRO A 164 -10.07 16.39 -13.68
N SER A 165 -10.79 16.40 -14.79
CA SER A 165 -11.01 17.67 -15.46
C SER A 165 -11.89 18.54 -14.59
N ILE A 166 -11.66 19.84 -14.60
CA ILE A 166 -12.41 20.81 -13.79
C ILE A 166 -13.93 20.72 -14.04
N SER A 167 -14.34 20.24 -15.21
CA SER A 167 -15.75 20.15 -15.59
C SER A 167 -16.41 18.80 -15.22
N SER A 168 -15.66 17.76 -14.97
CA SER A 168 -16.17 16.41 -14.67
C SER A 168 -15.14 15.57 -13.92
N ALA A 169 -14.85 15.93 -12.68
CA ALA A 169 -13.93 15.16 -11.85
C ALA A 169 -14.42 13.71 -11.71
N GLN A 170 -13.55 12.78 -12.03
CA GLN A 170 -13.79 11.34 -11.93
C GLN A 170 -12.92 10.73 -10.85
N PHE A 171 -13.42 9.65 -10.27
CA PHE A 171 -12.62 8.86 -9.35
C PHE A 171 -11.64 7.95 -10.09
N LEU A 172 -10.44 7.86 -9.54
CA LEU A 172 -9.58 6.71 -9.78
C LEU A 172 -10.16 5.53 -8.99
N THR A 173 -10.84 4.64 -9.69
CA THR A 173 -11.52 3.46 -9.13
C THR A 173 -10.58 2.25 -9.03
N PRO A 174 -10.93 1.19 -8.31
CA PRO A 174 -10.05 0.01 -8.12
C PRO A 174 -9.52 -0.64 -9.39
N ASP A 175 -10.29 -0.65 -10.47
CA ASP A 175 -9.89 -1.22 -11.76
C ASP A 175 -8.61 -0.61 -12.35
N TYR A 176 -8.33 0.67 -12.07
CA TYR A 176 -7.06 1.32 -12.46
C TYR A 176 -5.82 0.70 -11.82
N LEU A 177 -5.98 0.01 -10.68
CA LEU A 177 -4.89 -0.69 -10.00
C LEU A 177 -4.51 -2.00 -10.68
N TRP A 178 -5.35 -2.51 -11.60
CA TRP A 178 -5.12 -3.79 -12.28
C TRP A 178 -3.77 -3.87 -12.95
N LYS A 179 -3.44 -2.90 -13.79
CA LYS A 179 -2.18 -2.83 -14.52
C LYS A 179 -0.98 -2.82 -13.56
N TYR A 180 -1.07 -2.05 -12.50
CA TYR A 180 -0.02 -1.93 -11.51
C TYR A 180 0.29 -3.23 -10.76
N PHE A 181 -0.73 -4.01 -10.40
CA PHE A 181 -0.55 -5.25 -9.64
C PHE A 181 -0.45 -6.51 -10.50
N MET A 182 -1.13 -6.55 -11.66
CA MET A 182 -1.31 -7.76 -12.44
C MET A 182 -0.47 -7.84 -13.72
N GLU A 183 -0.14 -6.71 -14.34
CA GLU A 183 0.52 -6.71 -15.65
C GLU A 183 2.02 -6.47 -15.59
N ARG A 184 2.53 -5.98 -14.46
CA ARG A 184 3.99 -5.78 -14.30
C ARG A 184 4.71 -7.11 -14.16
N SER A 185 5.70 -7.32 -15.00
CA SER A 185 6.56 -8.51 -15.03
C SER A 185 7.70 -8.38 -14.01
N ASP A 186 7.40 -8.30 -12.72
CA ASP A 186 8.46 -8.37 -11.73
C ASP A 186 8.82 -9.84 -11.47
N ALA A 187 10.09 -10.16 -11.58
CA ALA A 187 10.62 -11.45 -11.15
C ALA A 187 10.27 -11.65 -9.66
N GLY A 188 9.27 -12.51 -9.39
CA GLY A 188 8.83 -12.81 -8.02
C GLY A 188 7.35 -12.52 -7.73
N GLN A 189 6.49 -12.47 -8.73
CA GLN A 189 5.04 -12.43 -8.51
C GLN A 189 4.62 -13.60 -7.61
N SER A 190 3.76 -13.34 -6.63
CA SER A 190 3.23 -14.39 -5.77
C SER A 190 2.35 -15.34 -6.58
N ARG A 191 2.22 -16.57 -6.10
CA ARG A 191 1.36 -17.58 -6.73
C ARG A 191 -0.08 -17.08 -6.85
N GLU A 192 -0.56 -16.40 -5.83
CA GLU A 192 -1.92 -15.86 -5.75
C GLU A 192 -2.19 -14.83 -6.87
N ILE A 193 -1.22 -13.95 -7.17
CA ILE A 193 -1.31 -13.00 -8.28
C ILE A 193 -1.41 -13.74 -9.62
N THR A 194 -0.56 -14.76 -9.81
CA THR A 194 -0.56 -15.57 -11.04
C THR A 194 -1.89 -16.32 -11.21
N ASP A 195 -2.41 -16.92 -10.15
CA ASP A 195 -3.67 -17.64 -10.17
C ASP A 195 -4.86 -16.73 -10.51
N ILE A 196 -4.92 -15.53 -9.90
CA ILE A 196 -5.96 -14.55 -10.21
C ILE A 196 -5.87 -14.05 -11.66
N LYS A 197 -4.67 -13.82 -12.16
CA LYS A 197 -4.47 -13.41 -13.56
C LYS A 197 -4.95 -14.48 -14.53
N LEU A 198 -4.59 -15.73 -14.31
CA LEU A 198 -5.06 -16.85 -15.12
C LEU A 198 -6.59 -17.01 -15.09
N GLU A 199 -7.19 -16.82 -13.91
CA GLU A 199 -8.64 -16.86 -13.76
C GLU A 199 -9.33 -15.71 -14.52
N TYR A 200 -8.80 -14.50 -14.44
CA TYR A 200 -9.25 -13.34 -15.21
C TYR A 200 -9.17 -13.62 -16.72
N ASP A 201 -8.01 -14.06 -17.23
CA ASP A 201 -7.79 -14.33 -18.64
C ASP A 201 -8.75 -15.42 -19.16
N ARG A 202 -9.03 -16.44 -18.33
CA ARG A 202 -10.01 -17.49 -18.67
C ARG A 202 -11.43 -16.94 -18.78
N ILE A 203 -11.85 -16.08 -17.84
CA ILE A 203 -13.19 -15.48 -17.87
C ILE A 203 -13.33 -14.55 -19.07
N VAL A 204 -12.35 -13.66 -19.30
CA VAL A 204 -12.38 -12.72 -20.42
C VAL A 204 -12.41 -13.45 -21.76
N SER A 205 -11.57 -14.45 -21.95
CA SER A 205 -11.53 -15.21 -23.21
C SER A 205 -12.82 -15.98 -23.50
N ARG A 206 -13.57 -16.35 -22.46
CA ARG A 206 -14.81 -17.12 -22.58
C ARG A 206 -16.05 -16.25 -22.70
N GLU A 207 -16.20 -15.28 -21.81
CA GLU A 207 -17.45 -14.53 -21.63
C GLU A 207 -17.37 -13.12 -22.25
N PHE A 208 -16.16 -12.53 -22.36
CA PHE A 208 -15.95 -11.15 -22.74
C PHE A 208 -14.99 -10.96 -23.93
N ARG A 209 -14.91 -11.95 -24.83
CA ARG A 209 -13.95 -11.97 -25.96
C ARG A 209 -13.95 -10.69 -26.81
N ASN A 210 -15.09 -10.03 -26.95
CA ASN A 210 -15.26 -8.85 -27.80
C ASN A 210 -15.31 -7.53 -26.98
N TYR A 211 -15.01 -7.60 -25.71
CA TYR A 211 -15.06 -6.45 -24.81
C TYR A 211 -13.68 -5.79 -24.73
N GLY A 212 -13.66 -4.46 -24.82
CA GLY A 212 -12.46 -3.67 -24.57
C GLY A 212 -12.27 -3.38 -23.08
N ASP A 213 -11.06 -3.02 -22.72
CA ASP A 213 -10.65 -2.75 -21.33
C ASP A 213 -11.42 -1.62 -20.64
N GLU A 214 -11.93 -0.67 -21.43
CA GLU A 214 -12.69 0.50 -20.93
C GLU A 214 -14.18 0.19 -20.72
N GLN A 215 -14.66 -1.00 -21.10
CA GLN A 215 -16.05 -1.37 -20.90
C GLN A 215 -16.34 -1.65 -19.42
N ALA A 216 -17.52 -1.25 -18.96
CA ALA A 216 -17.90 -1.30 -17.56
C ALA A 216 -17.80 -2.71 -16.97
N GLU A 217 -18.15 -3.73 -17.74
CA GLU A 217 -18.12 -5.13 -17.34
C GLU A 217 -16.69 -5.59 -17.04
N ILE A 218 -15.74 -5.23 -17.90
CA ILE A 218 -14.32 -5.55 -17.72
C ILE A 218 -13.76 -4.79 -16.51
N ARG A 219 -14.11 -3.53 -16.33
CA ARG A 219 -13.69 -2.73 -15.18
C ARG A 219 -14.24 -3.29 -13.87
N VAL A 220 -15.49 -3.71 -13.85
CA VAL A 220 -16.10 -4.40 -12.70
C VAL A 220 -15.40 -5.73 -12.44
N LEU A 221 -15.15 -6.53 -13.48
CA LEU A 221 -14.42 -7.81 -13.33
C LEU A 221 -13.03 -7.59 -12.72
N LYS A 222 -12.24 -6.64 -13.24
CA LYS A 222 -10.93 -6.27 -12.68
C LYS A 222 -11.03 -5.92 -11.19
N THR A 223 -12.03 -5.12 -10.84
CA THR A 223 -12.28 -4.74 -9.43
C THR A 223 -12.55 -5.97 -8.56
N VAL A 224 -13.45 -6.85 -8.98
CA VAL A 224 -13.80 -8.08 -8.25
C VAL A 224 -12.58 -8.99 -8.07
N MET A 225 -11.77 -9.15 -9.12
CA MET A 225 -10.54 -9.95 -9.06
C MET A 225 -9.51 -9.39 -8.09
N LEU A 226 -9.35 -8.06 -8.01
CA LEU A 226 -8.46 -7.42 -7.03
C LEU A 226 -8.93 -7.64 -5.59
N PHE A 227 -10.24 -7.59 -5.32
CA PHE A 227 -10.78 -7.93 -4.00
C PHE A 227 -10.63 -9.43 -3.70
N SER A 228 -10.77 -10.30 -4.69
CA SER A 228 -10.51 -11.73 -4.54
C SER A 228 -9.05 -12.01 -4.21
N LEU A 229 -8.12 -11.28 -4.82
CA LEU A 229 -6.71 -11.35 -4.48
C LEU A 229 -6.49 -10.95 -3.02
N LEU A 230 -7.06 -9.83 -2.58
CA LEU A 230 -6.94 -9.40 -1.20
C LEU A 230 -7.42 -10.47 -0.21
N SER A 231 -8.55 -11.12 -0.49
CA SER A 231 -9.09 -12.19 0.38
C SER A 231 -8.22 -13.46 0.41
N ARG A 232 -7.38 -13.69 -0.60
CA ARG A 232 -6.43 -14.82 -0.63
C ARG A 232 -5.11 -14.51 0.06
N LEU A 233 -4.78 -13.23 0.19
CA LEU A 233 -3.54 -12.76 0.83
C LEU A 233 -3.72 -12.51 2.34
N ALA A 234 -4.95 -12.27 2.79
CA ALA A 234 -5.31 -12.05 4.19
C ALA A 234 -5.36 -13.37 4.98
#